data_f5c22bb5b4f29db64b2bc3a7dedf2e87
#
_entry.id   f5c22bb5b4f29db64b2bc3a7dedf2e87
#
_cell.length_a   1.000
_cell.length_b   1.000
_cell.length_c   1.000
_cell.angle_alpha   90.00
_cell.angle_beta   90.00
_cell.angle_gamma   90.00
#
_symmetry.space_group_name_H-M   'P 1'
#
loop_
_entity.id
_entity.type
_entity.pdbx_description
1 polymer ?
#
loop_
_entity_poly.entity_id
_entity_poly.type
_entity_poly.pdbx_seq_one_letter_code
_entity_poly.pdbx_strand_id
1 'polypeptide(L)'
;GTVSRGLAQVVEAAFSRWGQPNGYILGQEASGAFIVGLRYGDGKLYTKNAGARRVFWEGPSVGFDYGGEGARTMMLVYNLPATSAIYQRFAGIDGSAYFIGGFGMTALGNGNIIVVPIRSGVGLRLGANIGYLKFTPQATWNPF
;
A
#
# COMPACT_ATOMS: atom_id res chain seq x y z
N GLY A 1 14.79 15.19 9.20
CA GLY A 1 15.45 14.09 9.88
C GLY A 1 15.64 12.87 8.99
N THR A 2 16.14 11.81 9.56
CA THR A 2 16.45 10.56 8.83
C THR A 2 15.20 9.94 8.19
N VAL A 3 14.08 9.99 8.90
CA VAL A 3 12.84 9.42 8.38
C VAL A 3 12.37 10.18 7.15
N SER A 4 12.42 11.50 7.20
CA SER A 4 12.01 12.33 6.05
C SER A 4 12.92 12.11 4.85
N ARG A 5 14.22 11.92 5.09
CA ARG A 5 15.18 11.66 4.02
C ARG A 5 14.92 10.30 3.38
N GLY A 6 14.68 9.27 4.19
CA GLY A 6 14.39 7.94 3.69
C GLY A 6 13.10 7.92 2.87
N LEU A 7 12.06 8.61 3.34
CA LEU A 7 10.81 8.71 2.62
C LEU A 7 11.01 9.39 1.26
N ALA A 8 11.78 10.47 1.23
CA ALA A 8 12.08 11.16 -0.03
C ALA A 8 12.78 10.23 -1.01
N GLN A 9 13.74 9.43 -0.53
CA GLN A 9 14.47 8.49 -1.37
C GLN A 9 13.53 7.42 -1.98
N VAL A 10 12.62 6.86 -1.18
CA VAL A 10 11.74 5.83 -1.69
C VAL A 10 10.71 6.40 -2.67
N VAL A 11 10.22 7.61 -2.42
CA VAL A 11 9.29 8.28 -3.35
C VAL A 11 9.99 8.59 -4.67
N GLU A 12 11.23 9.09 -4.63
CA GLU A 12 12.02 9.32 -5.83
C GLU A 12 12.22 8.03 -6.63
N ALA A 13 12.50 6.93 -5.94
CA ALA A 13 12.68 5.64 -6.59
C ALA A 13 11.39 5.19 -7.27
N ALA A 14 10.24 5.41 -6.64
CA ALA A 14 8.95 5.07 -7.23
C ALA A 14 8.68 5.91 -8.48
N PHE A 15 8.95 7.21 -8.42
CA PHE A 15 8.78 8.10 -9.57
C PHE A 15 9.70 7.70 -10.73
N SER A 16 10.93 7.35 -10.42
CA SER A 16 11.89 6.88 -11.41
C SER A 16 11.45 5.61 -12.11
N ARG A 17 10.83 4.71 -11.36
CA ARG A 17 10.49 3.39 -11.85
C ARG A 17 9.12 3.33 -12.53
N TRP A 18 8.12 4.00 -11.97
CA TRP A 18 6.75 3.93 -12.47
C TRP A 18 6.19 5.25 -12.98
N GLY A 19 6.95 6.33 -12.82
CA GLY A 19 6.51 7.63 -13.27
C GLY A 19 5.73 8.40 -12.22
N GLN A 20 4.90 9.32 -12.68
CA GLN A 20 4.13 10.18 -11.82
C GLN A 20 2.77 9.55 -11.52
N PRO A 21 2.43 9.37 -10.24
CA PRO A 21 1.13 8.82 -9.87
C PRO A 21 0.01 9.84 -10.14
N ASN A 22 -1.21 9.34 -10.36
CA ASN A 22 -2.38 10.21 -10.47
C ASN A 22 -3.28 10.15 -9.23
N GLY A 23 -2.84 9.45 -8.20
CA GLY A 23 -3.52 9.44 -6.92
C GLY A 23 -2.59 8.94 -5.84
N TYR A 24 -3.00 9.11 -4.58
CA TYR A 24 -2.28 8.53 -3.46
C TYR A 24 -3.25 8.24 -2.33
N ILE A 25 -2.86 7.28 -1.50
CA ILE A 25 -3.65 6.85 -0.35
C ILE A 25 -2.81 7.09 0.90
N LEU A 26 -3.42 7.70 1.90
CA LEU A 26 -2.82 7.86 3.22
C LEU A 26 -3.72 7.19 4.24
N GLY A 27 -3.13 6.40 5.12
CA GLY A 27 -3.90 5.70 6.13
C GLY A 27 -3.04 4.94 7.11
N GLN A 28 -3.64 3.95 7.72
CA GLN A 28 -3.01 3.13 8.75
C GLN A 28 -3.34 1.68 8.54
N GLU A 29 -2.41 0.81 8.91
CA GLU A 29 -2.61 -0.64 8.86
C GLU A 29 -2.40 -1.25 10.24
N ALA A 30 -3.10 -2.36 10.48
CA ALA A 30 -2.85 -3.25 11.59
C ALA A 30 -2.82 -4.68 11.11
N SER A 31 -2.07 -5.55 11.77
CA SER A 31 -2.01 -6.96 11.44
C SER A 31 -2.18 -7.80 12.68
N GLY A 32 -2.74 -9.00 12.50
CA GLY A 32 -2.88 -9.97 13.57
C GLY A 32 -3.86 -9.61 14.67
N ALA A 33 -4.65 -8.55 14.49
CA ALA A 33 -5.54 -8.08 15.53
C ALA A 33 -6.66 -9.07 15.83
N PHE A 34 -7.21 -9.67 14.79
CA PHE A 34 -8.34 -10.59 14.92
C PHE A 34 -8.09 -11.92 14.24
N ILE A 35 -7.38 -11.90 13.11
CA ILE A 35 -7.09 -13.11 12.33
C ILE A 35 -5.59 -13.11 12.04
N VAL A 36 -4.92 -14.16 12.49
CA VAL A 36 -3.48 -14.33 12.25
C VAL A 36 -3.22 -14.48 10.76
N GLY A 37 -2.21 -13.78 10.28
CA GLY A 37 -1.81 -13.85 8.88
C GLY A 37 -2.48 -12.84 7.97
N LEU A 38 -3.39 -12.04 8.49
CA LEU A 38 -4.06 -10.99 7.73
C LEU A 38 -3.70 -9.61 8.27
N ARG A 39 -3.80 -8.62 7.40
CA ARG A 39 -3.68 -7.22 7.79
C ARG A 39 -4.86 -6.46 7.23
N TYR A 40 -5.21 -5.41 7.94
CA TYR A 40 -6.34 -4.55 7.60
C TYR A 40 -5.87 -3.11 7.65
N GLY A 41 -6.39 -2.30 6.76
CA GLY A 41 -6.07 -0.89 6.75
C GLY A 41 -7.27 -0.04 6.40
N ASP A 42 -7.17 1.22 6.73
CA ASP A 42 -8.16 2.21 6.34
C ASP A 42 -7.46 3.55 6.09
N GLY A 43 -8.07 4.34 5.24
CA GLY A 43 -7.52 5.63 4.90
C GLY A 43 -8.35 6.36 3.88
N LYS A 44 -7.71 7.28 3.18
CA LYS A 44 -8.35 8.09 2.16
C LYS A 44 -7.53 8.09 0.88
N LEU A 45 -8.24 7.95 -0.22
CA LEU A 45 -7.68 8.12 -1.56
C LEU A 45 -7.85 9.58 -1.97
N TYR A 46 -6.77 10.19 -2.39
CA TYR A 46 -6.74 11.56 -2.88
C TYR A 46 -6.39 11.56 -4.35
N THR A 47 -7.20 12.23 -5.14
CA THR A 47 -6.92 12.46 -6.56
C THR A 47 -7.08 13.94 -6.86
N LYS A 48 -6.48 14.38 -7.96
CA LYS A 48 -6.43 15.79 -8.30
C LYS A 48 -7.81 16.43 -8.46
N ASN A 49 -8.77 15.70 -9.02
CA ASN A 49 -10.04 16.28 -9.43
C ASN A 49 -11.26 15.79 -8.66
N ALA A 50 -11.11 14.82 -7.78
CA ALA A 50 -12.25 14.16 -7.15
C ALA A 50 -12.28 14.27 -5.62
N GLY A 51 -11.35 15.03 -5.04
CA GLY A 51 -11.27 15.16 -3.59
C GLY A 51 -10.85 13.89 -2.90
N ALA A 52 -11.28 13.71 -1.65
CA ALA A 52 -10.89 12.56 -0.85
C ALA A 52 -12.02 11.53 -0.80
N ARG A 53 -11.65 10.25 -0.88
CA ARG A 53 -12.59 9.15 -0.84
C ARG A 53 -12.10 8.12 0.19
N ARG A 54 -13.01 7.68 1.04
CA ARG A 54 -12.68 6.69 2.07
C ARG A 54 -12.40 5.33 1.43
N VAL A 55 -11.32 4.68 1.87
CA VAL A 55 -10.95 3.35 1.39
C VAL A 55 -10.56 2.47 2.57
N PHE A 56 -10.88 1.19 2.45
CA PHE A 56 -10.46 0.14 3.37
C PHE A 56 -9.75 -0.93 2.56
N TRP A 57 -8.77 -1.59 3.15
CA TRP A 57 -8.09 -2.66 2.44
C TRP A 57 -7.75 -3.81 3.36
N GLU A 58 -7.58 -4.97 2.75
CA GLU A 58 -7.24 -6.21 3.41
C GLU A 58 -6.25 -6.99 2.55
N GLY A 59 -5.41 -7.77 3.20
CA GLY A 59 -4.48 -8.63 2.50
C GLY A 59 -3.71 -9.51 3.46
N PRO A 60 -2.85 -10.38 2.94
CA PRO A 60 -2.01 -11.21 3.79
C PRO A 60 -0.94 -10.37 4.47
N SER A 61 -0.56 -10.77 5.68
CA SER A 61 0.48 -10.11 6.46
C SER A 61 1.83 -10.83 6.38
N VAL A 62 2.01 -11.68 5.40
CA VAL A 62 3.22 -12.48 5.25
C VAL A 62 4.44 -11.58 5.12
N GLY A 63 5.47 -11.84 5.92
CA GLY A 63 6.71 -11.09 5.88
C GLY A 63 6.70 -9.77 6.63
N PHE A 64 5.59 -9.42 7.26
CA PHE A 64 5.49 -8.21 8.07
C PHE A 64 5.41 -8.56 9.53
N ASP A 65 6.19 -7.87 10.33
CA ASP A 65 6.28 -8.12 11.76
C ASP A 65 5.78 -6.88 12.49
N TYR A 66 4.46 -6.77 12.56
CA TYR A 66 3.84 -5.69 13.31
C TYR A 66 3.56 -6.14 14.73
N GLY A 67 3.90 -5.32 15.67
CA GLY A 67 3.63 -5.60 17.06
C GLY A 67 2.17 -5.40 17.49
N GLY A 68 1.24 -5.45 16.55
CA GLY A 68 -0.18 -5.27 16.84
C GLY A 68 -0.62 -3.81 16.86
N GLU A 69 0.29 -2.88 16.73
CA GLU A 69 -0.05 -1.45 16.66
C GLU A 69 -0.17 -1.03 15.20
N GLY A 70 -0.97 -0.01 14.96
CA GLY A 70 -1.16 0.52 13.63
C GLY A 70 0.11 1.15 13.07
N ALA A 71 0.39 0.91 11.81
CA ALA A 71 1.51 1.51 11.10
C ALA A 71 0.97 2.45 10.03
N ARG A 72 1.58 3.63 9.91
CA ARG A 72 1.22 4.58 8.87
C ARG A 72 1.63 4.03 7.52
N THR A 73 0.74 4.18 6.55
CA THR A 73 0.93 3.66 5.21
C THR A 73 0.63 4.75 4.19
N MET A 74 1.51 4.88 3.22
CA MET A 74 1.28 5.69 2.04
C MET A 74 1.28 4.74 0.84
N MET A 75 0.34 4.96 -0.08
CA MET A 75 0.33 4.20 -1.33
C MET A 75 0.26 5.18 -2.48
N LEU A 76 1.07 4.94 -3.51
CA LEU A 76 0.98 5.69 -4.75
C LEU A 76 0.08 4.92 -5.71
N VAL A 77 -0.73 5.64 -6.48
CA VAL A 77 -1.69 5.03 -7.39
C VAL A 77 -1.44 5.56 -8.80
N TYR A 78 -1.34 4.64 -9.76
CA TYR A 78 -1.04 4.96 -11.15
C TYR A 78 -2.15 4.50 -12.06
N ASN A 79 -2.45 5.31 -13.05
CA ASN A 79 -3.39 4.97 -14.12
C ASN A 79 -4.80 4.69 -13.63
N LEU A 80 -5.22 5.34 -12.56
CA LEU A 80 -6.57 5.18 -12.03
C LEU A 80 -7.54 5.97 -12.92
N PRO A 81 -8.47 5.30 -13.62
CA PRO A 81 -9.37 6.00 -14.55
C PRO A 81 -10.49 6.75 -13.84
N ALA A 82 -10.91 6.28 -12.69
CA ALA A 82 -11.93 6.91 -11.85
C ALA A 82 -11.69 6.48 -10.43
N THR A 83 -12.15 7.28 -9.46
CA THR A 83 -11.91 6.95 -8.03
C THR A 83 -12.55 5.63 -7.63
N SER A 84 -13.72 5.29 -8.18
CA SER A 84 -14.39 4.02 -7.88
C SER A 84 -13.63 2.80 -8.40
N ALA A 85 -12.73 2.97 -9.35
CA ALA A 85 -11.91 1.86 -9.86
C ALA A 85 -10.89 1.35 -8.84
N ILE A 86 -10.69 2.04 -7.73
CA ILE A 86 -9.82 1.54 -6.68
C ILE A 86 -10.40 0.31 -5.97
N TYR A 87 -11.72 0.16 -5.96
CA TYR A 87 -12.39 -0.92 -5.21
C TYR A 87 -12.30 -2.25 -5.92
N GLN A 88 -11.09 -2.80 -5.95
CA GLN A 88 -10.74 -4.05 -6.62
C GLN A 88 -9.62 -4.72 -5.85
N ARG A 89 -9.26 -5.92 -6.30
CA ARG A 89 -8.11 -6.64 -5.79
C ARG A 89 -6.92 -6.38 -6.69
N PHE A 90 -5.79 -6.05 -6.08
CA PHE A 90 -4.53 -5.83 -6.78
C PHE A 90 -3.53 -6.87 -6.33
N ALA A 91 -2.92 -7.56 -7.27
CA ALA A 91 -1.97 -8.63 -6.97
C ALA A 91 -0.53 -8.15 -7.13
N GLY A 92 0.38 -8.75 -6.37
CA GLY A 92 1.78 -8.40 -6.43
C GLY A 92 2.39 -8.68 -7.78
N ILE A 93 3.20 -7.74 -8.25
CA ILE A 93 3.96 -7.88 -9.49
C ILE A 93 5.34 -8.45 -9.14
N ASP A 94 5.72 -9.53 -9.79
CA ASP A 94 6.99 -10.22 -9.51
C ASP A 94 8.17 -9.27 -9.71
N GLY A 95 9.13 -9.33 -8.78
CA GLY A 95 10.34 -8.54 -8.86
C GLY A 95 10.16 -7.05 -8.58
N SER A 96 9.01 -6.65 -8.03
CA SER A 96 8.70 -5.24 -7.79
C SER A 96 8.85 -4.82 -6.33
N ALA A 97 9.45 -5.65 -5.49
CA ALA A 97 9.66 -5.33 -4.09
C ALA A 97 11.04 -4.66 -3.91
N TYR A 98 11.06 -3.53 -3.23
CA TYR A 98 12.29 -2.77 -2.98
C TYR A 98 12.35 -2.31 -1.54
N PHE A 99 13.57 -2.20 -1.04
CA PHE A 99 13.84 -1.68 0.29
C PHE A 99 14.84 -0.54 0.15
N ILE A 100 14.42 0.69 0.41
CA ILE A 100 15.23 1.88 0.21
C ILE A 100 15.00 2.85 1.37
N GLY A 101 16.11 3.32 1.98
CA GLY A 101 16.05 4.37 2.99
C GLY A 101 15.27 4.03 4.26
N GLY A 102 15.18 2.74 4.60
CA GLY A 102 14.40 2.29 5.74
C GLY A 102 12.92 2.07 5.44
N PHE A 103 12.54 2.18 4.16
CA PHE A 103 11.17 1.94 3.71
C PHE A 103 11.12 0.81 2.72
N GLY A 104 10.04 0.07 2.75
CA GLY A 104 9.78 -0.94 1.74
C GLY A 104 8.68 -0.48 0.80
N MET A 105 8.77 -0.86 -0.46
CA MET A 105 7.70 -0.64 -1.42
C MET A 105 7.54 -1.84 -2.33
N THR A 106 6.31 -2.08 -2.76
CA THR A 106 5.98 -3.19 -3.65
C THR A 106 4.91 -2.68 -4.61
N ALA A 107 5.00 -3.06 -5.88
CA ALA A 107 3.96 -2.72 -6.83
C ALA A 107 2.93 -3.85 -6.91
N LEU A 108 1.67 -3.47 -6.88
CA LEU A 108 0.52 -4.36 -7.05
C LEU A 108 -0.24 -3.89 -8.28
N GLY A 109 -0.77 -4.81 -9.05
CA GLY A 109 -1.45 -4.44 -10.28
C GLY A 109 -2.78 -5.12 -10.50
N ASN A 110 -3.64 -4.44 -11.25
CA ASN A 110 -4.87 -4.99 -11.80
C ASN A 110 -5.10 -4.29 -13.14
N GLY A 111 -4.89 -5.02 -14.23
CA GLY A 111 -4.89 -4.39 -15.54
C GLY A 111 -3.80 -3.34 -15.63
N ASN A 112 -4.16 -2.11 -16.01
CA ASN A 112 -3.22 -1.01 -16.10
C ASN A 112 -3.06 -0.23 -14.81
N ILE A 113 -3.90 -0.47 -13.81
CA ILE A 113 -3.84 0.24 -12.54
C ILE A 113 -2.75 -0.37 -11.67
N ILE A 114 -1.89 0.48 -11.15
CA ILE A 114 -0.80 0.04 -10.27
C ILE A 114 -0.94 0.77 -8.94
N VAL A 115 -0.83 0.01 -7.85
CA VAL A 115 -0.82 0.55 -6.49
C VAL A 115 0.51 0.18 -5.86
N VAL A 116 1.19 1.16 -5.29
CA VAL A 116 2.51 0.96 -4.70
C VAL A 116 2.47 1.33 -3.22
N PRO A 117 2.23 0.38 -2.33
CA PRO A 117 2.32 0.64 -0.90
C PRO A 117 3.77 0.92 -0.49
N ILE A 118 3.93 1.95 0.33
CA ILE A 118 5.21 2.33 0.92
C ILE A 118 5.05 2.25 2.43
N ARG A 119 5.90 1.48 3.08
CA ARG A 119 5.83 1.27 4.51
C ARG A 119 7.18 1.50 5.15
N SER A 120 7.18 2.24 6.27
CA SER A 120 8.33 2.25 7.14
C SER A 120 8.29 0.97 7.96
N GLY A 121 9.44 0.41 8.27
CA GLY A 121 9.38 -0.67 9.20
C GLY A 121 10.67 -1.41 9.41
N VAL A 122 10.98 -1.56 10.66
CA VAL A 122 12.06 -2.41 11.12
C VAL A 122 11.72 -3.87 10.84
N GLY A 123 10.43 -4.21 10.80
CA GLY A 123 9.99 -5.58 10.60
C GLY A 123 9.79 -5.99 9.14
N LEU A 124 9.93 -5.05 8.21
CA LEU A 124 9.75 -5.38 6.81
C LEU A 124 10.91 -6.24 6.33
N ARG A 125 10.61 -7.45 5.90
CA ARG A 125 11.65 -8.37 5.43
C ARG A 125 11.85 -8.21 3.94
N LEU A 126 13.09 -8.17 3.54
CA LEU A 126 13.44 -8.11 2.13
C LEU A 126 12.87 -9.35 1.44
N GLY A 127 12.19 -9.14 0.35
CA GLY A 127 11.55 -10.23 -0.36
C GLY A 127 10.18 -10.61 0.17
N ALA A 128 9.67 -9.89 1.17
CA ALA A 128 8.31 -10.11 1.64
C ALA A 128 7.35 -9.89 0.47
N ASN A 129 6.65 -10.94 0.10
CA ASN A 129 5.72 -10.87 -1.01
C ASN A 129 4.35 -10.53 -0.46
N ILE A 130 3.82 -9.39 -0.89
CA ILE A 130 2.44 -9.04 -0.62
C ILE A 130 1.62 -9.75 -1.68
N GLY A 131 0.97 -10.86 -1.37
CA GLY A 131 0.21 -11.58 -2.37
C GLY A 131 -0.82 -10.69 -3.06
N TYR A 132 -1.61 -9.94 -2.30
CA TYR A 132 -2.63 -9.05 -2.84
C TYR A 132 -3.10 -8.03 -1.80
N LEU A 133 -3.76 -6.97 -2.28
CA LEU A 133 -4.58 -6.09 -1.46
C LEU A 133 -5.95 -5.97 -2.11
N LYS A 134 -6.99 -6.10 -1.31
CA LYS A 134 -8.37 -5.91 -1.75
C LYS A 134 -8.89 -4.63 -1.13
N PHE A 135 -9.33 -3.70 -1.97
CA PHE A 135 -9.89 -2.42 -1.51
C PHE A 135 -11.39 -2.45 -1.54
N THR A 136 -12.02 -1.91 -0.50
CA THR A 136 -13.47 -1.85 -0.36
C THR A 136 -13.90 -0.48 0.14
N PRO A 137 -15.14 -0.05 -0.18
CA PRO A 137 -15.66 1.24 0.30
C PRO A 137 -16.07 1.21 1.78
N GLN A 138 -16.23 0.02 2.34
CA GLN A 138 -16.61 -0.16 3.74
C GLN A 138 -15.76 -1.26 4.33
N ALA A 139 -15.58 -1.22 5.65
CA ALA A 139 -14.83 -2.27 6.34
C ALA A 139 -15.54 -3.62 6.16
N THR A 140 -14.77 -4.65 5.87
CA THR A 140 -15.27 -6.00 5.71
C THR A 140 -14.28 -6.99 6.29
N TRP A 141 -14.78 -8.14 6.74
CA TRP A 141 -13.95 -9.22 7.26
C TRP A 141 -13.66 -10.29 6.22
N ASN A 142 -14.15 -10.12 5.01
CA ASN A 142 -13.93 -11.06 3.91
C ASN A 142 -12.71 -10.61 3.11
N PRO A 143 -11.52 -11.24 3.28
CA PRO A 143 -10.32 -10.83 2.57
C PRO A 143 -10.31 -11.30 1.11
N PHE A 144 -11.26 -12.11 0.72
CA PHE A 144 -11.38 -12.62 -0.63
C PHE A 144 -12.36 -11.81 -1.45
#